data_92a6d9919fff707d5b3a22b9c04e9cba
#
_entry.id   92a6d9919fff707d5b3a22b9c04e9cba
#
_cell.length_a   1.000
_cell.length_b   1.000
_cell.length_c   1.000
_cell.angle_alpha   90.00
_cell.angle_beta   90.00
_cell.angle_gamma   90.00
#
_symmetry.space_group_name_H-M   'P 1'
#
loop_
_entity.id
_entity.type
_entity.pdbx_description
1 polymer ?
#
loop_
_entity_poly.entity_id
_entity_poly.type
_entity_poly.pdbx_seq_one_letter_code
_entity_poly.pdbx_strand_id
1 'polypeptide(L)'
;MHRLSIFVVIAAAAIGATIALPALAQNSMAAPQDAELKAMLLKKNVYTKLYNETLSFDSSWGRYASWVDLKRGPTGKERYIDYGIYSVNIDSVHRAVADAAPLTTQDPKISELDGAVQDLLGLLDPAMPVINAASAYYDRQDYKDDGAKLGREYHGKLMAMVPPIMVTRERISQQIDALSDQLDERELAMIEQSDGRRYHWHARRVLSKARKLALFIDTTLPKSRLPDLDKAIANYAGAVREFDDYLATPDAQHGIMDTSPRSFLAKMREVRDEVARGQRPGGMMGTTFIVNEYNMMIGTFGRGPFH
;
A
#
# COMPACT_ATOMS: atom_id res chain seq x y z
N MET A 1 -3.93 -4.59 -24.19
CA MET A 1 -4.78 -3.97 -23.17
C MET A 1 -3.97 -3.96 -21.89
N HIS A 2 -3.28 -2.88 -21.61
CA HIS A 2 -2.45 -2.73 -20.41
C HIS A 2 -3.36 -2.31 -19.26
N ARG A 3 -3.53 -3.21 -18.30
CA ARG A 3 -4.17 -2.85 -17.03
C ARG A 3 -3.20 -1.91 -16.31
N LEU A 4 -3.49 -0.61 -16.33
CA LEU A 4 -2.95 0.30 -15.33
C LEU A 4 -3.63 -0.07 -14.02
N SER A 5 -3.03 -0.98 -13.28
CA SER A 5 -3.42 -1.22 -11.89
C SER A 5 -3.07 0.05 -11.13
N ILE A 6 -4.07 0.82 -10.74
CA ILE A 6 -3.90 1.88 -9.76
C ILE A 6 -3.71 1.14 -8.45
N PHE A 7 -2.45 1.06 -8.01
CA PHE A 7 -2.09 0.45 -6.76
C PHE A 7 -2.71 1.25 -5.62
N VAL A 8 -3.60 0.63 -4.88
CA VAL A 8 -4.01 1.11 -3.57
C VAL A 8 -2.74 1.15 -2.72
N VAL A 9 -2.33 2.34 -2.33
CA VAL A 9 -1.24 2.50 -1.37
C VAL A 9 -1.68 1.80 -0.09
N ILE A 10 -1.12 0.63 0.17
CA ILE A 10 -1.29 -0.03 1.47
C ILE A 10 -0.45 0.80 2.44
N ALA A 11 -1.06 1.86 2.98
CA ALA A 11 -0.42 2.61 4.04
C ALA A 11 -0.38 1.69 5.27
N ALA A 12 0.77 1.07 5.50
CA ALA A 12 1.05 0.55 6.81
C ALA A 12 1.22 1.75 7.73
N ALA A 13 0.28 1.96 8.62
CA ALA A 13 0.60 2.70 9.81
C ALA A 13 1.77 1.95 10.47
N ALA A 14 2.96 2.54 10.44
CA ALA A 14 4.06 2.05 11.25
C ALA A 14 3.60 2.22 12.71
N ILE A 15 3.03 1.17 13.27
CA ILE A 15 2.78 1.10 14.70
C ILE A 15 4.16 0.85 15.32
N GLY A 16 4.90 1.92 15.51
CA GLY A 16 5.97 1.98 16.48
C GLY A 16 5.32 1.98 17.86
N ALA A 17 4.70 0.89 18.26
CA ALA A 17 4.22 0.74 19.62
C ALA A 17 5.42 0.45 20.50
N THR A 18 6.08 1.49 20.95
CA THR A 18 6.71 1.46 22.27
C THR A 18 5.55 1.45 23.26
N ILE A 19 5.10 0.27 23.64
CA ILE A 19 4.18 0.09 24.77
C ILE A 19 4.97 0.56 25.99
N ALA A 20 4.80 1.81 26.40
CA ALA A 20 5.11 2.23 27.74
C ALA A 20 4.06 1.60 28.64
N LEU A 21 4.36 0.40 29.13
CA LEU A 21 3.62 -0.22 30.22
C LEU A 21 3.76 0.68 31.45
N PRO A 22 2.65 1.10 32.10
CA PRO A 22 2.77 1.61 33.45
C PRO A 22 3.42 0.52 34.30
N ALA A 23 4.43 0.90 35.05
CA ALA A 23 5.14 0.01 35.97
C ALA A 23 4.20 -0.46 37.08
N LEU A 24 3.45 -1.51 36.81
CA LEU A 24 2.88 -2.41 37.79
C LEU A 24 3.56 -3.75 37.55
N ALA A 25 4.50 -4.03 38.43
CA ALA A 25 5.16 -5.30 38.54
C ALA A 25 4.12 -6.42 38.68
N GLN A 26 3.89 -7.14 37.58
CA GLN A 26 3.51 -8.54 37.64
C GLN A 26 4.15 -9.22 36.42
N ASN A 27 5.04 -10.18 36.70
CA ASN A 27 5.62 -11.13 35.79
C ASN A 27 4.50 -11.90 35.04
N SER A 28 4.01 -11.36 33.94
CA SER A 28 3.46 -12.15 32.88
C SER A 28 4.48 -12.14 31.75
N MET A 29 5.30 -13.17 31.66
CA MET A 29 5.98 -13.51 30.42
C MET A 29 4.87 -13.55 29.37
N ALA A 30 4.87 -12.60 28.41
CA ALA A 30 3.98 -12.66 27.26
C ALA A 30 4.08 -14.08 26.70
N ALA A 31 2.94 -14.74 26.47
CA ALA A 31 2.96 -16.10 25.96
C ALA A 31 3.84 -16.12 24.69
N PRO A 32 4.65 -17.17 24.46
CA PRO A 32 5.54 -17.23 23.28
C PRO A 32 4.83 -16.90 21.97
N GLN A 33 3.55 -17.23 21.88
CA GLN A 33 2.68 -16.93 20.73
C GLN A 33 2.43 -15.42 20.52
N ASP A 34 2.38 -14.62 21.59
CA ASP A 34 2.20 -13.15 21.49
C ASP A 34 3.50 -12.49 21.00
N ALA A 35 4.66 -13.00 21.44
CA ALA A 35 5.96 -12.52 20.98
C ALA A 35 6.16 -12.81 19.49
N GLU A 36 5.80 -14.01 19.03
CA GLU A 36 5.84 -14.38 17.62
C GLU A 36 4.91 -13.51 16.78
N LEU A 37 3.65 -13.32 17.22
CA LEU A 37 2.68 -12.47 16.52
C LEU A 37 3.21 -11.03 16.38
N LYS A 38 3.74 -10.44 17.45
CA LYS A 38 4.34 -9.10 17.43
C LYS A 38 5.50 -9.02 16.45
N ALA A 39 6.36 -10.04 16.41
CA ALA A 39 7.47 -10.10 15.48
C ALA A 39 6.99 -10.22 14.01
N MET A 40 5.95 -11.03 13.74
CA MET A 40 5.35 -11.12 12.39
C MET A 40 4.71 -9.80 11.97
N LEU A 41 4.00 -9.11 12.87
CA LEU A 41 3.40 -7.80 12.60
C LEU A 41 4.46 -6.74 12.31
N LEU A 42 5.55 -6.70 13.09
CA LEU A 42 6.68 -5.80 12.84
C LEU A 42 7.29 -6.04 11.46
N LYS A 43 7.58 -7.30 11.14
CA LYS A 43 8.16 -7.70 9.86
C LYS A 43 7.27 -7.33 8.69
N LYS A 44 5.96 -7.61 8.78
CA LYS A 44 4.95 -7.20 7.81
C LYS A 44 4.97 -5.68 7.60
N ASN A 45 5.01 -4.91 8.68
CA ASN A 45 4.98 -3.44 8.60
C ASN A 45 6.23 -2.87 7.91
N VAL A 46 7.42 -3.42 8.20
CA VAL A 46 8.67 -3.02 7.54
C VAL A 46 8.63 -3.34 6.05
N TYR A 47 8.15 -4.52 5.67
CA TYR A 47 8.02 -4.91 4.26
C TYR A 47 6.97 -4.09 3.52
N THR A 48 5.88 -3.72 4.20
CA THR A 48 4.89 -2.78 3.63
C THR A 48 5.49 -1.39 3.42
N LYS A 49 6.34 -0.91 4.36
CA LYS A 49 7.08 0.35 4.18
C LYS A 49 7.98 0.29 2.95
N LEU A 50 8.78 -0.78 2.79
CA LEU A 50 9.61 -0.98 1.59
C LEU A 50 8.76 -0.97 0.32
N TYR A 51 7.64 -1.69 0.32
CA TYR A 51 6.71 -1.71 -0.81
C TYR A 51 6.21 -0.30 -1.16
N ASN A 52 5.84 0.50 -0.17
CA ASN A 52 5.35 1.86 -0.37
C ASN A 52 6.45 2.82 -0.88
N GLU A 53 7.66 2.75 -0.34
CA GLU A 53 8.79 3.59 -0.80
C GLU A 53 9.19 3.27 -2.25
N THR A 54 8.91 2.06 -2.72
CA THR A 54 9.16 1.66 -4.11
C THR A 54 7.97 1.92 -5.07
N LEU A 55 6.87 2.55 -4.63
CA LEU A 55 5.73 2.94 -5.50
C LEU A 55 6.13 3.92 -6.61
N SER A 56 7.18 4.70 -6.40
CA SER A 56 7.74 5.59 -7.41
C SER A 56 8.16 4.85 -8.69
N PHE A 57 8.54 3.57 -8.60
CA PHE A 57 8.85 2.76 -9.78
C PHE A 57 7.61 2.51 -10.64
N ASP A 58 6.45 2.24 -10.01
CA ASP A 58 5.17 2.06 -10.73
C ASP A 58 4.79 3.34 -11.47
N SER A 59 4.89 4.48 -10.78
CA SER A 59 4.58 5.79 -11.34
C SER A 59 5.52 6.15 -12.49
N SER A 60 6.83 5.90 -12.33
CA SER A 60 7.85 6.11 -13.34
C SER A 60 7.59 5.25 -14.57
N TRP A 61 7.37 3.96 -14.38
CA TRP A 61 7.09 3.04 -15.48
C TRP A 61 5.78 3.34 -16.19
N GLY A 62 4.71 3.61 -15.43
CA GLY A 62 3.41 3.98 -16.01
C GLY A 62 3.50 5.24 -16.88
N ARG A 63 4.24 6.27 -16.41
CA ARG A 63 4.47 7.48 -17.18
C ARG A 63 5.25 7.18 -18.46
N TYR A 64 6.36 6.46 -18.37
CA TYR A 64 7.18 6.10 -19.53
C TYR A 64 6.38 5.27 -20.54
N ALA A 65 5.70 4.23 -20.09
CA ALA A 65 4.88 3.34 -20.92
C ALA A 65 3.67 4.04 -21.57
N SER A 66 3.24 5.20 -21.05
CA SER A 66 2.08 5.92 -21.58
C SER A 66 2.33 6.59 -22.93
N TRP A 67 3.59 6.86 -23.28
CA TRP A 67 3.92 7.59 -24.50
C TRP A 67 4.89 6.85 -25.43
N VAL A 68 5.70 5.90 -24.92
CA VAL A 68 6.67 5.15 -25.73
C VAL A 68 6.06 3.85 -26.28
N ASP A 69 6.46 3.45 -27.47
CA ASP A 69 6.23 2.08 -27.94
C ASP A 69 7.24 1.14 -27.26
N LEU A 70 6.76 0.33 -26.31
CA LEU A 70 7.62 -0.57 -25.53
C LEU A 70 8.36 -1.63 -26.36
N LYS A 71 7.93 -1.89 -27.61
CA LYS A 71 8.64 -2.83 -28.50
C LYS A 71 9.73 -2.17 -29.33
N ARG A 72 9.52 -0.91 -29.70
CA ARG A 72 10.41 -0.18 -30.61
C ARG A 72 11.34 0.79 -29.90
N GLY A 73 10.94 1.27 -28.74
CA GLY A 73 11.61 2.35 -28.03
C GLY A 73 11.33 3.72 -28.62
N PRO A 74 11.92 4.78 -28.02
CA PRO A 74 11.68 6.15 -28.42
C PRO A 74 12.34 6.47 -29.76
N THR A 75 11.63 7.23 -30.59
CA THR A 75 12.11 7.71 -31.90
C THR A 75 12.54 9.17 -31.89
N GLY A 76 12.17 9.91 -30.85
CA GLY A 76 12.38 11.37 -30.76
C GLY A 76 11.23 12.17 -31.36
N LYS A 77 10.18 11.51 -31.90
CA LYS A 77 9.05 12.15 -32.61
C LYS A 77 7.68 11.84 -31.93
N GLU A 78 7.68 11.20 -30.80
CA GLU A 78 6.46 10.87 -30.07
C GLU A 78 5.78 12.17 -29.59
N ARG A 79 4.45 12.22 -29.73
CA ARG A 79 3.63 13.39 -29.37
C ARG A 79 3.82 13.85 -27.92
N TYR A 80 4.06 12.89 -27.02
CA TYR A 80 4.15 13.11 -25.57
C TYR A 80 5.52 12.71 -25.00
N ILE A 81 6.57 12.76 -25.80
CA ILE A 81 7.95 12.46 -25.37
C ILE A 81 8.43 13.36 -24.24
N ASP A 82 7.88 14.57 -24.13
CA ASP A 82 8.10 15.54 -23.07
C ASP A 82 7.57 15.08 -21.71
N TYR A 83 6.70 14.07 -21.68
CA TYR A 83 6.31 13.42 -20.41
C TYR A 83 7.48 12.69 -19.76
N GLY A 84 8.42 12.17 -20.53
CA GLY A 84 9.60 11.50 -20.01
C GLY A 84 9.31 10.34 -19.08
N ILE A 85 10.07 10.26 -18.00
CA ILE A 85 9.93 9.30 -16.92
C ILE A 85 10.12 10.03 -15.57
N TYR A 86 9.44 9.64 -14.51
CA TYR A 86 9.69 10.23 -13.19
C TYR A 86 10.98 9.70 -12.59
N SER A 87 11.69 10.56 -11.86
CA SER A 87 12.80 10.14 -11.00
C SER A 87 12.30 9.36 -9.76
N VAL A 88 13.18 8.56 -9.18
CA VAL A 88 12.97 7.85 -7.92
C VAL A 88 13.84 8.44 -6.82
N ASN A 89 13.33 8.49 -5.60
CA ASN A 89 14.08 8.98 -4.44
C ASN A 89 14.99 7.86 -3.90
N ILE A 90 16.25 7.88 -4.29
CA ILE A 90 17.25 6.87 -3.93
C ILE A 90 17.42 6.77 -2.41
N ASP A 91 17.53 7.91 -1.71
CA ASP A 91 17.78 7.91 -0.26
C ASP A 91 16.62 7.32 0.53
N SER A 92 15.37 7.58 0.09
CA SER A 92 14.18 7.02 0.71
C SER A 92 14.13 5.49 0.53
N VAL A 93 14.39 5.03 -0.69
CA VAL A 93 14.44 3.61 -1.00
C VAL A 93 15.56 2.92 -0.22
N HIS A 94 16.77 3.49 -0.18
CA HIS A 94 17.91 2.92 0.57
C HIS A 94 17.61 2.78 2.06
N ARG A 95 16.93 3.76 2.69
CA ARG A 95 16.50 3.63 4.10
C ARG A 95 15.55 2.46 4.29
N ALA A 96 14.57 2.30 3.40
CA ALA A 96 13.63 1.20 3.49
C ALA A 96 14.28 -0.16 3.22
N VAL A 97 15.27 -0.22 2.31
CA VAL A 97 16.12 -1.39 2.07
C VAL A 97 16.91 -1.76 3.32
N ALA A 98 17.55 -0.78 3.97
CA ALA A 98 18.33 -1.00 5.20
C ALA A 98 17.47 -1.56 6.35
N ASP A 99 16.23 -1.08 6.48
CA ASP A 99 15.28 -1.58 7.47
C ASP A 99 14.81 -3.02 7.14
N ALA A 100 14.58 -3.35 5.87
CA ALA A 100 13.99 -4.61 5.44
C ALA A 100 15.00 -5.75 5.30
N ALA A 101 16.21 -5.48 4.80
CA ALA A 101 17.20 -6.50 4.47
C ALA A 101 17.54 -7.47 5.64
N PRO A 102 17.80 -7.00 6.88
CA PRO A 102 18.09 -7.90 7.99
C PRO A 102 16.93 -8.85 8.30
N LEU A 103 15.68 -8.38 8.12
CA LEU A 103 14.49 -9.15 8.49
C LEU A 103 14.27 -10.36 7.59
N THR A 104 14.78 -10.36 6.36
CA THR A 104 14.59 -11.48 5.41
C THR A 104 15.19 -12.80 5.91
N THR A 105 16.16 -12.73 6.82
CA THR A 105 16.83 -13.91 7.39
C THR A 105 16.49 -14.16 8.86
N GLN A 106 15.75 -13.26 9.52
CA GLN A 106 15.35 -13.38 10.93
C GLN A 106 14.05 -14.17 11.11
N ASP A 107 13.90 -14.81 12.26
CA ASP A 107 12.64 -15.43 12.67
C ASP A 107 11.66 -14.37 13.20
N PRO A 108 10.35 -14.63 13.11
CA PRO A 108 9.70 -15.79 12.46
C PRO A 108 9.84 -15.73 10.94
N LYS A 109 10.05 -16.90 10.30
CA LYS A 109 10.14 -16.96 8.83
C LYS A 109 8.77 -16.79 8.18
N ILE A 110 8.73 -15.95 7.14
CA ILE A 110 7.59 -15.78 6.24
C ILE A 110 8.11 -16.09 4.83
N SER A 111 8.44 -17.38 4.63
CA SER A 111 9.35 -17.84 3.58
C SER A 111 9.09 -17.26 2.18
N GLU A 112 7.83 -17.25 1.71
CA GLU A 112 7.51 -16.72 0.39
C GLU A 112 7.66 -15.20 0.32
N LEU A 113 7.26 -14.48 1.37
CA LEU A 113 7.39 -13.03 1.46
C LEU A 113 8.86 -12.63 1.64
N ASP A 114 9.60 -13.30 2.51
CA ASP A 114 11.03 -13.07 2.72
C ASP A 114 11.82 -13.24 1.42
N GLY A 115 11.55 -14.31 0.66
CA GLY A 115 12.17 -14.56 -0.63
C GLY A 115 11.82 -13.47 -1.67
N ALA A 116 10.55 -13.08 -1.74
CA ALA A 116 10.13 -12.00 -2.65
C ALA A 116 10.78 -10.65 -2.31
N VAL A 117 10.94 -10.35 -1.01
CA VAL A 117 11.64 -9.14 -0.57
C VAL A 117 13.12 -9.23 -0.94
N GLN A 118 13.82 -10.35 -0.70
CA GLN A 118 15.21 -10.51 -1.11
C GLN A 118 15.41 -10.31 -2.62
N ASP A 119 14.51 -10.87 -3.44
CA ASP A 119 14.55 -10.67 -4.89
C ASP A 119 14.42 -9.19 -5.24
N LEU A 120 13.48 -8.47 -4.60
CA LEU A 120 13.31 -7.03 -4.83
C LEU A 120 14.57 -6.24 -4.47
N LEU A 121 15.15 -6.50 -3.30
CA LEU A 121 16.37 -5.80 -2.84
C LEU A 121 17.50 -5.89 -3.87
N GLY A 122 17.68 -7.06 -4.51
CA GLY A 122 18.69 -7.26 -5.55
C GLY A 122 18.43 -6.50 -6.85
N LEU A 123 17.18 -6.10 -7.11
CA LEU A 123 16.78 -5.41 -8.35
C LEU A 123 16.83 -3.89 -8.25
N LEU A 124 16.75 -3.31 -7.05
CA LEU A 124 16.56 -1.86 -6.87
C LEU A 124 17.82 -1.05 -7.20
N ASP A 125 18.96 -1.41 -6.62
CA ASP A 125 20.20 -0.64 -6.75
C ASP A 125 20.66 -0.43 -8.19
N PRO A 126 20.67 -1.43 -9.09
CA PRO A 126 21.07 -1.20 -10.48
C PRO A 126 20.05 -0.39 -11.28
N ALA A 127 18.77 -0.41 -10.90
CA ALA A 127 17.71 0.26 -11.66
C ALA A 127 17.58 1.76 -11.35
N MET A 128 17.77 2.17 -10.09
CA MET A 128 17.56 3.56 -9.66
C MET A 128 18.41 4.59 -10.41
N PRO A 129 19.74 4.39 -10.60
CA PRO A 129 20.57 5.33 -11.36
C PRO A 129 20.14 5.44 -12.83
N VAL A 130 19.70 4.34 -13.43
CA VAL A 130 19.24 4.33 -14.83
C VAL A 130 17.94 5.10 -14.98
N ILE A 131 16.98 4.91 -14.08
CA ILE A 131 15.71 5.67 -14.08
C ILE A 131 15.98 7.16 -13.93
N ASN A 132 16.84 7.55 -12.96
CA ASN A 132 17.13 8.97 -12.71
C ASN A 132 17.94 9.62 -13.84
N ALA A 133 18.86 8.89 -14.46
CA ALA A 133 19.57 9.38 -15.64
C ALA A 133 18.63 9.55 -16.85
N ALA A 134 17.70 8.62 -17.05
CA ALA A 134 16.68 8.74 -18.08
C ALA A 134 15.72 9.90 -17.79
N SER A 135 15.30 10.11 -16.55
CA SER A 135 14.49 11.27 -16.16
C SER A 135 15.18 12.58 -16.50
N ALA A 136 16.42 12.74 -16.07
CA ALA A 136 17.22 13.94 -16.38
C ALA A 136 17.41 14.18 -17.87
N TYR A 137 17.58 13.12 -18.68
CA TYR A 137 17.70 13.21 -20.13
C TYR A 137 16.40 13.75 -20.78
N TYR A 138 15.23 13.22 -20.39
CA TYR A 138 13.95 13.69 -20.93
C TYR A 138 13.58 15.08 -20.41
N ASP A 139 13.87 15.40 -19.15
CA ASP A 139 13.60 16.72 -18.56
C ASP A 139 14.40 17.84 -19.24
N ARG A 140 15.67 17.58 -19.62
CA ARG A 140 16.48 18.52 -20.41
C ARG A 140 16.16 18.53 -21.90
N GLN A 141 15.31 17.59 -22.35
CA GLN A 141 14.95 17.41 -23.76
C GLN A 141 16.15 17.09 -24.69
N ASP A 142 17.17 16.42 -24.13
CA ASP A 142 18.40 16.06 -24.86
C ASP A 142 18.10 15.22 -26.14
N TYR A 143 16.93 14.57 -26.18
CA TYR A 143 16.45 13.82 -27.35
C TYR A 143 16.29 14.68 -28.61
N LYS A 144 16.23 16.03 -28.50
CA LYS A 144 16.19 16.95 -29.65
C LYS A 144 17.54 17.07 -30.29
N ASP A 145 18.63 16.97 -29.52
CA ASP A 145 19.98 17.15 -29.96
C ASP A 145 20.59 15.87 -30.56
N ASP A 146 20.26 14.72 -29.95
CA ASP A 146 20.84 13.42 -30.33
C ASP A 146 19.90 12.53 -31.18
N GLY A 147 18.71 13.02 -31.53
CA GLY A 147 17.70 12.25 -32.24
C GLY A 147 17.23 11.02 -31.48
N ALA A 148 17.11 11.14 -30.15
CA ALA A 148 16.74 10.10 -29.18
C ALA A 148 17.71 8.89 -29.14
N LYS A 149 18.98 9.07 -29.51
CA LYS A 149 19.97 7.99 -29.47
C LYS A 149 20.18 7.46 -28.07
N LEU A 150 20.48 8.33 -27.11
CA LEU A 150 20.65 7.95 -25.70
C LEU A 150 19.34 7.48 -25.07
N GLY A 151 18.20 8.04 -25.52
CA GLY A 151 16.87 7.58 -25.12
C GLY A 151 16.63 6.10 -25.47
N ARG A 152 17.10 5.63 -26.64
CA ARG A 152 17.03 4.19 -27.00
C ARG A 152 17.96 3.32 -26.15
N GLU A 153 19.12 3.83 -25.76
CA GLU A 153 20.01 3.12 -24.83
C GLU A 153 19.37 2.96 -23.44
N TYR A 154 18.77 4.03 -22.91
CA TYR A 154 17.99 3.96 -21.67
C TYR A 154 16.79 3.02 -21.81
N HIS A 155 16.08 3.06 -22.94
CA HIS A 155 14.97 2.15 -23.20
C HIS A 155 15.38 0.68 -23.03
N GLY A 156 16.48 0.25 -23.65
CA GLY A 156 16.99 -1.11 -23.52
C GLY A 156 17.26 -1.52 -22.04
N LYS A 157 17.87 -0.60 -21.28
CA LYS A 157 18.14 -0.82 -19.85
C LYS A 157 16.86 -0.84 -19.02
N LEU A 158 15.93 0.08 -19.25
CA LEU A 158 14.64 0.15 -18.55
C LEU A 158 13.81 -1.11 -18.81
N MET A 159 13.76 -1.59 -20.05
CA MET A 159 13.07 -2.83 -20.43
C MET A 159 13.65 -4.08 -19.74
N ALA A 160 14.96 -4.10 -19.48
CA ALA A 160 15.59 -5.20 -18.79
C ALA A 160 15.36 -5.18 -17.26
N MET A 161 15.30 -3.97 -16.65
CA MET A 161 15.33 -3.81 -15.20
C MET A 161 13.96 -3.59 -14.57
N VAL A 162 13.08 -2.79 -15.20
CA VAL A 162 11.85 -2.36 -14.53
C VAL A 162 10.76 -3.45 -14.51
N PRO A 163 10.47 -4.20 -15.58
CA PRO A 163 9.45 -5.24 -15.54
C PRO A 163 9.68 -6.31 -14.46
N PRO A 164 10.90 -6.82 -14.21
CA PRO A 164 11.16 -7.72 -13.08
C PRO A 164 10.82 -7.10 -11.71
N ILE A 165 11.13 -5.80 -11.51
CA ILE A 165 10.75 -5.08 -10.29
C ILE A 165 9.23 -5.09 -10.14
N MET A 166 8.48 -4.76 -11.20
CA MET A 166 7.02 -4.73 -11.17
C MET A 166 6.41 -6.09 -10.80
N VAL A 167 6.92 -7.17 -11.40
CA VAL A 167 6.47 -8.54 -11.11
C VAL A 167 6.75 -8.92 -9.65
N THR A 168 7.94 -8.58 -9.17
CA THR A 168 8.34 -8.89 -7.78
C THR A 168 7.52 -8.09 -6.78
N ARG A 169 7.25 -6.82 -7.05
CA ARG A 169 6.38 -5.97 -6.23
C ARG A 169 4.95 -6.50 -6.16
N GLU A 170 4.38 -6.95 -7.28
CA GLU A 170 3.06 -7.57 -7.30
C GLU A 170 3.01 -8.82 -6.42
N ARG A 171 4.05 -9.67 -6.49
CA ARG A 171 4.17 -10.85 -5.61
C ARG A 171 4.24 -10.45 -4.13
N ILE A 172 5.02 -9.42 -3.78
CA ILE A 172 5.10 -8.89 -2.41
C ILE A 172 3.73 -8.39 -1.94
N SER A 173 3.00 -7.63 -2.76
CA SER A 173 1.67 -7.13 -2.45
C SER A 173 0.71 -8.27 -2.09
N GLN A 174 0.66 -9.31 -2.94
CA GLN A 174 -0.19 -10.48 -2.72
C GLN A 174 0.17 -11.22 -1.42
N GLN A 175 1.46 -11.37 -1.12
CA GLN A 175 1.93 -12.02 0.10
C GLN A 175 1.65 -11.19 1.36
N ILE A 176 1.79 -9.86 1.29
CA ILE A 176 1.41 -8.96 2.39
C ILE A 176 -0.09 -9.04 2.66
N ASP A 177 -0.92 -9.10 1.61
CA ASP A 177 -2.37 -9.23 1.76
C ASP A 177 -2.77 -10.55 2.40
N ALA A 178 -2.21 -11.67 1.93
CA ALA A 178 -2.46 -12.99 2.49
C ALA A 178 -2.02 -13.07 3.96
N LEU A 179 -0.84 -12.56 4.29
CA LEU A 179 -0.33 -12.49 5.66
C LEU A 179 -1.21 -11.61 6.54
N SER A 180 -1.65 -10.47 6.03
CA SER A 180 -2.54 -9.58 6.79
C SER A 180 -3.87 -10.27 7.14
N ASP A 181 -4.42 -11.06 6.22
CA ASP A 181 -5.64 -11.82 6.48
C ASP A 181 -5.45 -12.87 7.58
N GLN A 182 -4.28 -13.51 7.64
CA GLN A 182 -3.96 -14.47 8.69
C GLN A 182 -3.73 -13.79 10.05
N LEU A 183 -3.13 -12.62 10.06
CA LEU A 183 -2.76 -11.93 11.30
C LEU A 183 -3.89 -11.08 11.89
N ASP A 184 -4.82 -10.58 11.08
CA ASP A 184 -5.88 -9.67 11.51
C ASP A 184 -6.71 -10.26 12.68
N GLU A 185 -7.10 -11.53 12.57
CA GLU A 185 -7.92 -12.18 13.63
C GLU A 185 -7.11 -12.49 14.90
N ARG A 186 -5.83 -12.89 14.73
CA ARG A 186 -4.93 -13.12 15.87
C ARG A 186 -4.65 -11.82 16.62
N GLU A 187 -4.44 -10.72 15.88
CA GLU A 187 -4.22 -9.39 16.45
C GLU A 187 -5.46 -8.90 17.21
N LEU A 188 -6.67 -9.07 16.65
CA LEU A 188 -7.91 -8.72 17.32
C LEU A 188 -8.12 -9.55 18.60
N ALA A 189 -7.83 -10.84 18.56
CA ALA A 189 -7.91 -11.70 19.76
C ALA A 189 -6.91 -11.27 20.84
N MET A 190 -5.68 -10.90 20.46
CA MET A 190 -4.67 -10.37 21.40
C MET A 190 -5.13 -9.05 22.03
N ILE A 191 -5.68 -8.12 21.24
CA ILE A 191 -6.21 -6.86 21.74
C ILE A 191 -7.39 -7.14 22.70
N GLU A 192 -8.30 -8.01 22.33
CA GLU A 192 -9.46 -8.37 23.16
C GLU A 192 -9.04 -8.97 24.52
N GLN A 193 -8.01 -9.81 24.52
CA GLN A 193 -7.47 -10.39 25.75
C GLN A 193 -6.80 -9.38 26.67
N SER A 194 -6.09 -8.39 26.09
CA SER A 194 -5.29 -7.40 26.85
C SER A 194 -6.10 -6.18 27.31
N ASP A 195 -7.04 -5.70 26.50
CA ASP A 195 -7.79 -4.45 26.70
C ASP A 195 -9.31 -4.60 26.61
N GLY A 196 -9.80 -5.77 26.20
CA GLY A 196 -11.21 -6.00 25.91
C GLY A 196 -11.65 -5.39 24.58
N ARG A 197 -12.96 -5.47 24.29
CA ARG A 197 -13.57 -4.87 23.11
C ARG A 197 -13.82 -3.38 23.29
N ARG A 198 -12.74 -2.62 23.51
CA ARG A 198 -12.77 -1.17 23.66
C ARG A 198 -12.43 -0.47 22.35
N TYR A 199 -12.15 0.82 22.40
CA TYR A 199 -11.85 1.67 21.24
C TYR A 199 -10.82 1.04 20.29
N HIS A 200 -9.69 0.57 20.83
CA HIS A 200 -8.60 -0.01 20.04
C HIS A 200 -9.06 -1.25 19.24
N TRP A 201 -9.81 -2.13 19.87
CA TRP A 201 -10.36 -3.32 19.22
C TRP A 201 -11.31 -2.96 18.07
N HIS A 202 -12.28 -2.06 18.32
CA HIS A 202 -13.23 -1.63 17.30
C HIS A 202 -12.54 -0.91 16.14
N ALA A 203 -11.63 0.01 16.43
CA ALA A 203 -10.86 0.74 15.43
C ALA A 203 -10.01 -0.21 14.57
N ARG A 204 -9.33 -1.18 15.20
CA ARG A 204 -8.55 -2.20 14.47
C ARG A 204 -9.41 -3.07 13.58
N ARG A 205 -10.59 -3.48 14.06
CA ARG A 205 -11.56 -4.24 13.26
C ARG A 205 -12.06 -3.45 12.05
N VAL A 206 -12.39 -2.18 12.25
CA VAL A 206 -12.78 -1.28 11.15
C VAL A 206 -11.68 -1.21 10.10
N LEU A 207 -10.41 -1.02 10.51
CA LEU A 207 -9.27 -0.94 9.59
C LEU A 207 -9.04 -2.23 8.81
N SER A 208 -9.17 -3.40 9.46
CA SER A 208 -9.07 -4.70 8.79
C SER A 208 -10.12 -4.84 7.67
N LYS A 209 -11.36 -4.44 7.92
CA LYS A 209 -12.42 -4.48 6.91
C LYS A 209 -12.26 -3.39 5.84
N ALA A 210 -11.77 -2.19 6.22
CA ALA A 210 -11.45 -1.12 5.29
C ALA A 210 -10.37 -1.54 4.28
N ARG A 211 -9.32 -2.25 4.72
CA ARG A 211 -8.28 -2.77 3.83
C ARG A 211 -8.87 -3.65 2.72
N LYS A 212 -9.75 -4.58 3.08
CA LYS A 212 -10.43 -5.44 2.09
C LYS A 212 -11.32 -4.66 1.14
N LEU A 213 -11.99 -3.63 1.64
CA LEU A 213 -12.82 -2.75 0.81
C LEU A 213 -11.96 -1.88 -0.12
N ALA A 214 -10.79 -1.42 0.34
CA ALA A 214 -9.87 -0.61 -0.45
C ALA A 214 -9.33 -1.33 -1.70
N LEU A 215 -9.31 -2.67 -1.74
CA LEU A 215 -8.95 -3.45 -2.93
C LEU A 215 -9.89 -3.23 -4.14
N PHE A 216 -11.03 -2.59 -3.92
CA PHE A 216 -11.99 -2.21 -4.98
C PHE A 216 -11.84 -0.75 -5.43
N ILE A 217 -10.85 -0.01 -4.92
CA ILE A 217 -10.58 1.35 -5.37
C ILE A 217 -9.79 1.29 -6.68
N ASP A 218 -10.50 1.06 -7.79
CA ASP A 218 -9.94 0.98 -9.13
C ASP A 218 -10.81 1.79 -10.09
N THR A 219 -10.17 2.63 -10.91
CA THR A 219 -10.85 3.43 -11.95
C THR A 219 -11.46 2.57 -13.07
N THR A 220 -11.07 1.30 -13.16
CA THR A 220 -11.49 0.35 -14.21
C THR A 220 -12.31 -0.80 -13.65
N LEU A 221 -12.85 -0.66 -12.42
CA LEU A 221 -13.61 -1.72 -11.76
C LEU A 221 -14.79 -2.19 -12.62
N PRO A 222 -14.79 -3.45 -13.10
CA PRO A 222 -15.85 -3.92 -13.97
C PRO A 222 -17.11 -4.30 -13.20
N LYS A 223 -18.29 -4.19 -13.84
CA LYS A 223 -19.59 -4.57 -13.24
C LYS A 223 -19.62 -6.00 -12.68
N SER A 224 -18.85 -6.91 -13.26
CA SER A 224 -18.74 -8.29 -12.78
C SER A 224 -18.22 -8.42 -11.35
N ARG A 225 -17.57 -7.37 -10.83
CA ARG A 225 -17.05 -7.32 -9.45
C ARG A 225 -18.05 -6.72 -8.44
N LEU A 226 -19.23 -6.27 -8.89
CA LEU A 226 -20.25 -5.70 -7.99
C LEU A 226 -20.66 -6.64 -6.85
N PRO A 227 -20.91 -7.94 -7.04
CA PRO A 227 -21.26 -8.82 -5.92
C PRO A 227 -20.16 -8.89 -4.84
N ASP A 228 -18.88 -8.90 -5.25
CA ASP A 228 -17.75 -8.90 -4.32
C ASP A 228 -17.65 -7.56 -3.56
N LEU A 229 -17.84 -6.45 -4.30
CA LEU A 229 -17.85 -5.10 -3.72
C LEU A 229 -19.00 -4.94 -2.72
N ASP A 230 -20.21 -5.39 -3.06
CA ASP A 230 -21.37 -5.34 -2.15
C ASP A 230 -21.10 -6.13 -0.87
N LYS A 231 -20.52 -7.32 -0.97
CA LYS A 231 -20.12 -8.12 0.18
C LYS A 231 -19.07 -7.40 1.04
N ALA A 232 -18.06 -6.78 0.41
CA ALA A 232 -17.03 -6.03 1.13
C ALA A 232 -17.63 -4.80 1.83
N ILE A 233 -18.53 -4.05 1.16
CA ILE A 233 -19.26 -2.91 1.74
C ILE A 233 -20.12 -3.38 2.93
N ALA A 234 -20.85 -4.49 2.81
CA ALA A 234 -21.68 -5.01 3.89
C ALA A 234 -20.85 -5.38 5.14
N ASN A 235 -19.71 -6.05 4.93
CA ASN A 235 -18.80 -6.42 6.02
C ASN A 235 -18.20 -5.18 6.71
N TYR A 236 -17.76 -4.20 5.92
CA TYR A 236 -17.23 -2.95 6.46
C TYR A 236 -18.31 -2.16 7.20
N ALA A 237 -19.50 -2.03 6.64
CA ALA A 237 -20.63 -1.36 7.27
C ALA A 237 -21.04 -2.02 8.60
N GLY A 238 -20.90 -3.35 8.72
CA GLY A 238 -21.09 -4.05 9.97
C GLY A 238 -20.09 -3.59 11.03
N ALA A 239 -18.81 -3.56 10.70
CA ALA A 239 -17.78 -3.12 11.62
C ALA A 239 -17.93 -1.64 12.03
N VAL A 240 -18.34 -0.76 11.08
CA VAL A 240 -18.62 0.65 11.39
C VAL A 240 -19.78 0.80 12.34
N ARG A 241 -20.90 0.06 12.14
CA ARG A 241 -22.03 0.08 13.08
C ARG A 241 -21.65 -0.38 14.47
N GLU A 242 -20.91 -1.49 14.60
CA GLU A 242 -20.44 -1.97 15.90
C GLU A 242 -19.54 -0.95 16.62
N PHE A 243 -18.74 -0.20 15.85
CA PHE A 243 -17.93 0.88 16.42
C PHE A 243 -18.81 2.07 16.84
N ASP A 244 -19.80 2.45 16.04
CA ASP A 244 -20.76 3.50 16.37
C ASP A 244 -21.56 3.16 17.63
N ASP A 245 -21.99 1.89 17.78
CA ASP A 245 -22.70 1.41 18.96
C ASP A 245 -21.80 1.48 20.21
N TYR A 246 -20.53 1.12 20.09
CA TYR A 246 -19.56 1.31 21.17
C TYR A 246 -19.40 2.78 21.55
N LEU A 247 -19.21 3.69 20.55
CA LEU A 247 -19.03 5.13 20.80
C LEU A 247 -20.26 5.78 21.45
N ALA A 248 -21.44 5.17 21.35
CA ALA A 248 -22.65 5.62 22.00
C ALA A 248 -22.78 5.20 23.48
N THR A 249 -21.87 4.34 23.98
CA THR A 249 -21.89 3.92 25.38
C THR A 249 -21.33 5.01 26.30
N PRO A 250 -21.81 5.13 27.56
CA PRO A 250 -21.35 6.19 28.48
C PRO A 250 -19.86 6.15 28.80
N ASP A 251 -19.26 4.96 28.75
CA ASP A 251 -17.84 4.75 29.09
C ASP A 251 -16.94 4.66 27.83
N ALA A 252 -17.47 5.05 26.65
CA ALA A 252 -16.72 4.98 25.42
C ALA A 252 -15.51 5.91 25.47
N GLN A 253 -14.38 5.36 25.02
CA GLN A 253 -13.24 6.20 24.67
C GLN A 253 -13.51 6.81 23.31
N HIS A 254 -13.12 8.08 23.13
CA HIS A 254 -13.26 8.80 21.89
C HIS A 254 -11.91 9.17 21.29
N GLY A 255 -11.83 9.22 19.98
CA GLY A 255 -10.60 9.53 19.27
C GLY A 255 -10.84 10.05 17.86
N ILE A 256 -9.75 10.28 17.16
CA ILE A 256 -9.76 10.92 15.84
C ILE A 256 -10.46 10.05 14.78
N MET A 257 -10.61 8.74 15.02
CA MET A 257 -11.30 7.83 14.10
C MET A 257 -12.83 7.81 14.20
N ASP A 258 -13.43 8.55 15.11
CA ASP A 258 -14.88 8.46 15.37
C ASP A 258 -15.76 8.73 14.13
N THR A 259 -15.29 9.55 13.20
CA THR A 259 -16.05 9.95 12.01
C THR A 259 -15.51 9.43 10.68
N SER A 260 -14.21 9.22 10.57
CA SER A 260 -13.54 8.81 9.31
C SER A 260 -14.10 7.51 8.70
N PRO A 261 -14.46 6.47 9.49
CA PRO A 261 -15.03 5.25 8.94
C PRO A 261 -16.33 5.45 8.19
N ARG A 262 -17.19 6.36 8.66
CA ARG A 262 -18.48 6.67 8.02
C ARG A 262 -18.28 7.38 6.68
N SER A 263 -17.32 8.32 6.60
CA SER A 263 -16.97 9.02 5.38
C SER A 263 -16.47 8.05 4.31
N PHE A 264 -15.53 7.17 4.66
CA PHE A 264 -15.02 6.15 3.75
C PHE A 264 -16.12 5.18 3.27
N LEU A 265 -17.02 4.75 4.17
CA LEU A 265 -18.17 3.92 3.80
C LEU A 265 -19.08 4.60 2.78
N ALA A 266 -19.37 5.89 2.98
CA ALA A 266 -20.20 6.66 2.06
C ALA A 266 -19.56 6.73 0.67
N LYS A 267 -18.26 7.00 0.59
CA LYS A 267 -17.52 7.05 -0.67
C LYS A 267 -17.51 5.71 -1.41
N MET A 268 -17.34 4.60 -0.70
CA MET A 268 -17.36 3.29 -1.34
C MET A 268 -18.75 2.88 -1.84
N ARG A 269 -19.82 3.38 -1.22
CA ARG A 269 -21.19 3.23 -1.74
C ARG A 269 -21.40 4.06 -3.02
N GLU A 270 -20.84 5.28 -3.10
CA GLU A 270 -20.83 6.08 -4.32
C GLU A 270 -20.11 5.31 -5.46
N VAL A 271 -18.93 4.75 -5.20
CA VAL A 271 -18.20 3.89 -6.17
C VAL A 271 -19.07 2.73 -6.67
N ARG A 272 -19.72 2.00 -5.77
CA ARG A 272 -20.62 0.91 -6.14
C ARG A 272 -21.72 1.40 -7.09
N ASP A 273 -22.37 2.51 -6.76
CA ASP A 273 -23.48 3.06 -7.55
C ASP A 273 -23.00 3.56 -8.92
N GLU A 274 -21.80 4.15 -9.01
CA GLU A 274 -21.16 4.54 -10.26
C GLU A 274 -20.87 3.33 -11.15
N VAL A 275 -20.26 2.27 -10.59
CA VAL A 275 -20.00 1.03 -11.31
C VAL A 275 -21.29 0.38 -11.78
N ALA A 276 -22.34 0.35 -10.96
CA ALA A 276 -23.65 -0.19 -11.32
C ALA A 276 -24.26 0.56 -12.52
N ARG A 277 -24.11 1.88 -12.58
CA ARG A 277 -24.53 2.70 -13.73
C ARG A 277 -23.59 2.60 -14.94
N GLY A 278 -22.45 1.91 -14.83
CA GLY A 278 -21.43 1.83 -15.88
C GLY A 278 -20.61 3.10 -16.02
N GLN A 279 -20.57 3.90 -14.97
CA GLN A 279 -19.74 5.10 -14.87
C GLN A 279 -18.36 4.74 -14.31
N ARG A 280 -17.40 5.63 -14.55
CA ARG A 280 -16.05 5.48 -14.01
C ARG A 280 -16.04 5.80 -12.53
N PRO A 281 -15.47 4.93 -11.66
CA PRO A 281 -15.35 5.19 -10.23
C PRO A 281 -14.62 6.50 -9.90
N GLY A 282 -15.17 7.26 -8.95
CA GLY A 282 -14.62 8.54 -8.51
C GLY A 282 -14.92 9.72 -9.43
N GLY A 283 -15.78 9.55 -10.43
CA GLY A 283 -16.21 10.61 -11.34
C GLY A 283 -15.05 11.31 -12.05
N MET A 284 -15.14 12.65 -12.19
CA MET A 284 -14.09 13.46 -12.82
C MET A 284 -12.78 13.55 -12.01
N MET A 285 -12.86 13.41 -10.69
CA MET A 285 -11.69 13.46 -9.79
C MET A 285 -10.95 12.11 -9.68
N GLY A 286 -11.53 11.04 -10.24
CA GLY A 286 -10.99 9.69 -10.14
C GLY A 286 -10.95 9.16 -8.70
N THR A 287 -10.26 8.06 -8.49
CA THR A 287 -10.21 7.38 -7.18
C THR A 287 -9.23 8.01 -6.17
N THR A 288 -8.46 9.02 -6.57
CA THR A 288 -7.45 9.67 -5.70
C THR A 288 -8.04 10.19 -4.39
N PHE A 289 -9.24 10.78 -4.45
CA PHE A 289 -9.91 11.28 -3.25
C PHE A 289 -10.27 10.16 -2.28
N ILE A 290 -10.71 9.01 -2.79
CA ILE A 290 -11.08 7.83 -2.00
C ILE A 290 -9.83 7.21 -1.36
N VAL A 291 -8.73 7.15 -2.10
CA VAL A 291 -7.42 6.72 -1.59
C VAL A 291 -6.95 7.62 -0.45
N ASN A 292 -7.12 8.94 -0.59
CA ASN A 292 -6.75 9.89 0.46
C ASN A 292 -7.62 9.72 1.73
N GLU A 293 -8.92 9.49 1.60
CA GLU A 293 -9.80 9.17 2.74
C GLU A 293 -9.33 7.92 3.48
N TYR A 294 -9.02 6.86 2.74
CA TYR A 294 -8.48 5.63 3.31
C TYR A 294 -7.14 5.87 4.02
N ASN A 295 -6.22 6.59 3.39
CA ASN A 295 -4.90 6.88 3.95
C ASN A 295 -4.98 7.79 5.19
N MET A 296 -5.90 8.77 5.20
CA MET A 296 -6.17 9.60 6.38
C MET A 296 -6.65 8.74 7.54
N MET A 297 -7.59 7.84 7.30
CA MET A 297 -8.11 6.95 8.34
C MET A 297 -7.00 6.09 8.96
N ILE A 298 -6.10 5.50 8.14
CA ILE A 298 -4.98 4.71 8.63
C ILE A 298 -3.96 5.58 9.37
N GLY A 299 -3.58 6.73 8.80
CA GLY A 299 -2.63 7.66 9.41
C GLY A 299 -3.13 8.22 10.76
N THR A 300 -4.43 8.34 10.91
CA THR A 300 -5.10 8.77 12.13
C THR A 300 -5.02 7.71 13.22
N PHE A 301 -5.23 6.43 12.86
CA PHE A 301 -5.12 5.32 13.81
C PHE A 301 -3.70 5.20 14.38
N GLY A 302 -2.67 5.37 13.54
CA GLY A 302 -1.28 5.35 13.97
C GLY A 302 -0.85 6.52 14.88
N ARG A 303 -1.69 7.54 15.04
CA ARG A 303 -1.47 8.71 15.90
C ARG A 303 -2.38 8.74 17.13
N GLY A 304 -3.13 7.68 17.36
CA GLY A 304 -4.07 7.58 18.49
C GLY A 304 -3.38 7.51 19.86
N PRO A 305 -4.13 7.63 20.96
CA PRO A 305 -3.61 7.71 22.32
C PRO A 305 -2.93 6.42 22.84
N PHE A 306 -2.71 5.44 21.96
CA PHE A 306 -2.13 4.13 22.28
C PHE A 306 -0.64 4.01 21.90
N HIS A 307 0.05 5.16 21.72
CA HIS A 307 1.51 5.25 21.46
C HIS A 307 2.27 5.51 22.75
#